data_9c7a84850d3265c63f3e15687a961324
#
_entry.id   9c7a84850d3265c63f3e15687a961324
#
_cell.length_a   1.000
_cell.length_b   1.000
_cell.length_c   1.000
_cell.angle_alpha   90.00
_cell.angle_beta   90.00
_cell.angle_gamma   90.00
#
_symmetry.space_group_name_H-M   'P 1'
#
loop_
_entity.id
_entity.type
_entity.pdbx_description
1 polymer ?
#
loop_
_entity_poly.entity_id
_entity_poly.type
_entity_poly.pdbx_seq_one_letter_code
_entity_poly.pdbx_strand_id
1 'polypeptide(L)'
;STLFPYTTLFRSDVVVVGGGNVAADVARTAVRTTNGKVTMLCLEQRNEMPAAQDEVAEVEAEGITIFNGWGPKEVIKDENGNVKAIVFKKCTSVKDADGKFNPQYDENETKTIECQNILMAIGQSAQWGKLAEGTKIEIRRNGTVVADKITYQTSEEDIFVGGDIYHGARFAIDAIAEGKEGMVSINRFVHPGQSLTIG
;
A
#
# COMPACT_ATOMS: atom_id res chain seq x y z
N SER A 1 6.95 -24.83 -28.91
CA SER A 1 7.03 -24.37 -27.50
C SER A 1 6.78 -22.90 -27.49
N THR A 2 5.52 -22.50 -27.42
CA THR A 2 5.10 -21.13 -27.17
C THR A 2 5.29 -20.86 -25.69
N LEU A 3 6.49 -20.43 -25.31
CA LEU A 3 6.69 -19.66 -24.12
C LEU A 3 5.72 -18.48 -24.20
N PHE A 4 4.90 -18.29 -23.17
CA PHE A 4 4.03 -17.13 -23.03
C PHE A 4 4.85 -15.89 -23.33
N PRO A 5 4.43 -15.04 -24.27
CA PRO A 5 5.11 -13.80 -24.50
C PRO A 5 4.84 -12.86 -23.32
N TYR A 6 5.70 -12.90 -22.31
CA TYR A 6 5.78 -11.86 -21.30
C TYR A 6 6.24 -10.50 -21.88
N THR A 7 6.17 -10.36 -23.19
CA THR A 7 6.83 -9.25 -23.88
C THR A 7 6.02 -7.97 -23.95
N THR A 8 4.76 -7.93 -23.53
CA THR A 8 4.00 -6.68 -23.35
C THR A 8 2.71 -6.97 -22.59
N LEU A 9 2.69 -6.77 -21.28
CA LEU A 9 1.47 -6.81 -20.48
C LEU A 9 0.53 -5.63 -20.84
N PHE A 10 1.12 -4.47 -21.14
CA PHE A 10 0.40 -3.27 -21.55
C PHE A 10 0.96 -2.79 -22.88
N ARG A 11 0.09 -2.50 -23.85
CA ARG A 11 0.49 -1.97 -25.17
C ARG A 11 0.26 -0.46 -25.28
N SER A 12 0.21 0.26 -24.16
CA SER A 12 -0.34 1.60 -24.09
C SER A 12 0.14 2.35 -22.86
N ASP A 13 -0.18 3.62 -22.78
CA ASP A 13 0.21 4.48 -21.67
C ASP A 13 -0.42 4.03 -20.36
N VAL A 14 0.37 4.07 -19.30
CA VAL A 14 0.02 3.59 -17.95
C VAL A 14 0.13 4.75 -16.96
N VAL A 15 -0.91 4.92 -16.16
CA VAL A 15 -0.88 5.82 -15.00
C VAL A 15 -0.87 4.99 -13.72
N VAL A 16 0.10 5.25 -12.85
CA VAL A 16 0.18 4.68 -11.51
C VAL A 16 -0.22 5.73 -10.50
N VAL A 17 -1.18 5.40 -9.63
CA VAL A 17 -1.69 6.30 -8.58
C VAL A 17 -1.20 5.81 -7.22
N GLY A 18 -0.40 6.62 -6.54
CA GLY A 18 0.15 6.34 -5.23
C GLY A 18 1.56 6.91 -5.04
N GLY A 19 2.00 7.07 -3.79
CA GLY A 19 3.30 7.67 -3.43
C GLY A 19 4.18 6.78 -2.55
N GLY A 20 3.77 5.53 -2.26
CA GLY A 20 4.53 4.57 -1.44
C GLY A 20 5.42 3.63 -2.26
N ASN A 21 6.21 2.78 -1.58
CA ASN A 21 7.11 1.81 -2.20
C ASN A 21 6.39 0.90 -3.20
N VAL A 22 5.15 0.45 -2.88
CA VAL A 22 4.35 -0.37 -3.80
C VAL A 22 4.07 0.36 -5.12
N ALA A 23 3.80 1.67 -5.06
CA ALA A 23 3.59 2.46 -6.28
C ALA A 23 4.88 2.59 -7.11
N ALA A 24 6.04 2.73 -6.46
CA ALA A 24 7.35 2.71 -7.11
C ALA A 24 7.61 1.37 -7.83
N ASP A 25 7.42 0.24 -7.13
CA ASP A 25 7.56 -1.10 -7.71
C ASP A 25 6.62 -1.34 -8.90
N VAL A 26 5.35 -0.93 -8.76
CA VAL A 26 4.35 -1.03 -9.82
C VAL A 26 4.73 -0.19 -11.03
N ALA A 27 5.20 1.04 -10.83
CA ALA A 27 5.62 1.93 -11.91
C ALA A 27 6.85 1.40 -12.66
N ARG A 28 7.85 0.91 -11.93
CA ARG A 28 9.06 0.29 -12.50
C ARG A 28 8.76 -1.01 -13.22
N THR A 29 7.83 -1.81 -12.72
CA THR A 29 7.36 -3.00 -13.43
C THR A 29 6.60 -2.63 -14.69
N ALA A 30 5.73 -1.61 -14.62
CA ALA A 30 4.97 -1.14 -15.78
C ALA A 30 5.89 -0.63 -16.90
N VAL A 31 6.91 0.17 -16.61
CA VAL A 31 7.82 0.71 -17.65
C VAL A 31 8.59 -0.39 -18.38
N ARG A 32 8.88 -1.49 -17.71
CA ARG A 32 9.57 -2.66 -18.31
C ARG A 32 8.65 -3.55 -19.13
N THR A 33 7.35 -3.42 -18.96
CA THR A 33 6.34 -4.30 -19.57
C THR A 33 5.40 -3.59 -20.54
N THR A 34 5.50 -2.26 -20.67
CA THR A 34 4.76 -1.47 -21.67
C THR A 34 5.66 -0.92 -22.77
N ASN A 35 5.07 -0.62 -23.93
CA ASN A 35 5.69 0.19 -24.98
C ASN A 35 5.26 1.66 -24.92
N GLY A 36 4.36 2.02 -24.02
CA GLY A 36 3.86 3.37 -23.78
C GLY A 36 4.62 4.11 -22.69
N LYS A 37 4.14 5.29 -22.36
CA LYS A 37 4.66 6.08 -21.23
C LYS A 37 4.09 5.54 -19.92
N VAL A 38 4.91 5.61 -18.86
CA VAL A 38 4.46 5.42 -17.50
C VAL A 38 4.53 6.75 -16.75
N THR A 39 3.43 7.12 -16.13
CA THR A 39 3.32 8.34 -15.32
C THR A 39 2.82 7.97 -13.94
N MET A 40 3.50 8.45 -12.91
CA MET A 40 3.12 8.25 -11.51
C MET A 40 2.57 9.55 -10.93
N LEU A 41 1.44 9.49 -10.20
CA LEU A 41 0.87 10.64 -9.52
C LEU A 41 0.56 10.28 -8.06
N CYS A 42 0.83 11.21 -7.15
CA CYS A 42 0.56 11.03 -5.73
C CYS A 42 0.10 12.33 -5.05
N LEU A 43 -0.52 12.17 -3.90
CA LEU A 43 -1.03 13.30 -3.08
C LEU A 43 0.10 14.14 -2.50
N GLU A 44 1.18 13.48 -2.11
CA GLU A 44 2.29 14.03 -1.37
C GLU A 44 3.17 14.91 -2.24
N GLN A 45 3.85 15.88 -1.62
CA GLN A 45 4.97 16.57 -2.24
C GLN A 45 6.19 15.62 -2.32
N ARG A 46 7.19 15.97 -3.16
CA ARG A 46 8.35 15.10 -3.43
C ARG A 46 9.10 14.63 -2.17
N ASN A 47 9.24 15.52 -1.19
CA ASN A 47 9.91 15.26 0.08
C ASN A 47 9.01 14.63 1.16
N GLU A 48 7.72 14.48 0.89
CA GLU A 48 6.73 13.89 1.78
C GLU A 48 6.26 12.51 1.32
N MET A 49 6.74 12.04 0.17
CA MET A 49 6.38 10.73 -0.37
C MET A 49 6.73 9.63 0.64
N PRO A 50 5.79 8.68 0.91
CA PRO A 50 6.04 7.56 1.81
C PRO A 50 7.08 6.55 1.28
N ALA A 51 7.31 6.54 -0.03
CA ALA A 51 8.35 5.71 -0.64
C ALA A 51 9.75 6.13 -0.17
N ALA A 52 10.66 5.18 -0.04
CA ALA A 52 12.07 5.42 0.25
C ALA A 52 12.67 6.30 -0.84
N GLN A 53 13.59 7.21 -0.47
CA GLN A 53 14.13 8.22 -1.41
C GLN A 53 14.97 7.59 -2.53
N ASP A 54 15.62 6.48 -2.26
CA ASP A 54 16.35 5.67 -3.24
C ASP A 54 15.38 5.02 -4.24
N GLU A 55 14.26 4.47 -3.80
CA GLU A 55 13.22 3.93 -4.67
C GLU A 55 12.63 5.01 -5.60
N VAL A 56 12.38 6.21 -5.07
CA VAL A 56 11.87 7.32 -5.89
C VAL A 56 12.93 7.78 -6.90
N ALA A 57 14.21 7.81 -6.52
CA ALA A 57 15.30 8.14 -7.44
C ALA A 57 15.42 7.09 -8.57
N GLU A 58 15.23 5.81 -8.26
CA GLU A 58 15.23 4.74 -9.27
C GLU A 58 14.05 4.85 -10.24
N VAL A 59 12.85 5.21 -9.74
CA VAL A 59 11.68 5.52 -10.59
C VAL A 59 11.99 6.62 -11.60
N GLU A 60 12.62 7.71 -11.15
CA GLU A 60 13.00 8.83 -12.00
C GLU A 60 14.12 8.43 -13.00
N ALA A 61 15.08 7.63 -12.56
CA ALA A 61 16.18 7.14 -13.41
C ALA A 61 15.69 6.20 -14.53
N GLU A 62 14.60 5.46 -14.31
CA GLU A 62 13.96 4.63 -15.35
C GLU A 62 13.07 5.44 -16.31
N GLY A 63 13.07 6.77 -16.22
CA GLY A 63 12.35 7.68 -17.13
C GLY A 63 10.86 7.85 -16.84
N ILE A 64 10.41 7.42 -15.67
CA ILE A 64 9.02 7.58 -15.22
C ILE A 64 8.81 9.01 -14.72
N THR A 65 7.80 9.68 -15.23
CA THR A 65 7.45 11.04 -14.78
C THR A 65 6.59 10.97 -13.52
N ILE A 66 7.02 11.67 -12.47
CA ILE A 66 6.26 11.77 -11.21
C ILE A 66 5.63 13.15 -11.10
N PHE A 67 4.33 13.20 -10.87
CA PHE A 67 3.58 14.42 -10.53
C PHE A 67 3.14 14.37 -9.08
N ASN A 68 3.69 15.24 -8.27
CA ASN A 68 3.39 15.39 -6.85
C ASN A 68 2.23 16.38 -6.61
N GLY A 69 1.47 16.17 -5.54
CA GLY A 69 0.37 17.06 -5.16
C GLY A 69 -0.88 16.89 -6.02
N TRP A 70 -1.21 15.66 -6.44
CA TRP A 70 -2.38 15.37 -7.26
C TRP A 70 -3.13 14.16 -6.75
N GLY A 71 -4.45 14.32 -6.53
CA GLY A 71 -5.35 13.24 -6.16
C GLY A 71 -6.31 12.86 -7.30
N PRO A 72 -6.65 11.58 -7.44
CA PRO A 72 -7.57 11.14 -8.49
C PRO A 72 -8.98 11.73 -8.26
N LYS A 73 -9.62 12.17 -9.35
CA LYS A 73 -10.97 12.73 -9.35
C LYS A 73 -11.95 11.82 -10.07
N GLU A 74 -11.66 11.49 -11.33
CA GLU A 74 -12.54 10.65 -12.15
C GLU A 74 -11.77 9.94 -13.26
N VAL A 75 -12.35 8.84 -13.76
CA VAL A 75 -11.84 8.10 -14.92
C VAL A 75 -12.74 8.37 -16.10
N ILE A 76 -12.16 8.85 -17.21
CA ILE A 76 -12.85 9.07 -18.47
C ILE A 76 -12.76 7.79 -19.29
N LYS A 77 -13.91 7.32 -19.78
CA LYS A 77 -14.02 6.14 -20.65
C LYS A 77 -14.34 6.56 -22.08
N ASP A 78 -13.95 5.71 -23.01
CA ASP A 78 -14.36 5.80 -24.43
C ASP A 78 -15.79 5.25 -24.64
N GLU A 79 -16.27 5.28 -25.88
CA GLU A 79 -17.59 4.79 -26.27
C GLU A 79 -17.77 3.27 -26.05
N ASN A 80 -16.67 2.54 -25.97
CA ASN A 80 -16.65 1.09 -25.72
C ASN A 80 -16.51 0.74 -24.24
N GLY A 81 -16.40 1.74 -23.36
CA GLY A 81 -16.23 1.56 -21.92
C GLY A 81 -14.77 1.35 -21.47
N ASN A 82 -13.79 1.45 -22.38
CA ASN A 82 -12.38 1.35 -22.02
C ASN A 82 -11.88 2.66 -21.41
N VAL A 83 -10.80 2.57 -20.62
CA VAL A 83 -10.13 3.75 -20.07
C VAL A 83 -9.54 4.58 -21.22
N LYS A 84 -9.84 5.88 -21.23
CA LYS A 84 -9.29 6.88 -22.14
C LYS A 84 -8.37 7.87 -21.45
N ALA A 85 -8.72 8.26 -20.23
CA ALA A 85 -7.94 9.20 -19.42
C ALA A 85 -8.34 9.11 -17.95
N ILE A 86 -7.51 9.70 -17.09
CA ILE A 86 -7.84 9.96 -15.69
C ILE A 86 -7.67 11.44 -15.38
N VAL A 87 -8.62 12.02 -14.67
CA VAL A 87 -8.59 13.41 -14.20
C VAL A 87 -8.14 13.41 -12.75
N PHE A 88 -7.22 14.29 -12.44
CA PHE A 88 -6.72 14.58 -11.10
C PHE A 88 -7.12 15.98 -10.67
N LYS A 89 -7.22 16.18 -9.38
CA LYS A 89 -7.39 17.48 -8.73
C LYS A 89 -6.18 17.80 -7.87
N LYS A 90 -5.85 19.07 -7.74
CA LYS A 90 -4.70 19.52 -6.97
C LYS A 90 -4.88 19.19 -5.49
N CYS A 91 -3.92 18.47 -4.92
CA CYS A 91 -3.83 18.27 -3.48
C CYS A 91 -3.02 19.43 -2.86
N THR A 92 -3.65 20.17 -1.96
CA THR A 92 -3.03 21.33 -1.29
C THR A 92 -2.39 20.94 0.02
N SER A 93 -2.91 19.90 0.69
CA SER A 93 -2.33 19.31 1.89
C SER A 93 -2.78 17.86 2.01
N VAL A 94 -1.89 16.98 2.48
CA VAL A 94 -2.21 15.56 2.73
C VAL A 94 -2.68 15.34 4.15
N LYS A 95 -2.23 16.21 5.09
CA LYS A 95 -2.53 16.09 6.52
C LYS A 95 -3.26 17.33 7.01
N ASP A 96 -4.07 17.16 8.03
CA ASP A 96 -4.69 18.25 8.77
C ASP A 96 -3.73 18.88 9.82
N ALA A 97 -4.24 19.84 10.58
CA ALA A 97 -3.48 20.53 11.62
C ALA A 97 -3.01 19.61 12.76
N ASP A 98 -3.70 18.48 12.96
CA ASP A 98 -3.33 17.46 13.95
C ASP A 98 -2.36 16.42 13.40
N GLY A 99 -1.90 16.55 12.14
CA GLY A 99 -1.01 15.61 11.47
C GLY A 99 -1.69 14.32 11.00
N LYS A 100 -3.01 14.22 11.04
CA LYS A 100 -3.78 13.08 10.56
C LYS A 100 -3.98 13.16 9.06
N PHE A 101 -4.02 11.99 8.40
CA PHE A 101 -4.32 11.89 6.97
C PHE A 101 -5.74 12.42 6.70
N ASN A 102 -5.80 13.58 6.05
CA ASN A 102 -7.03 14.27 5.68
C ASN A 102 -6.78 15.18 4.47
N PRO A 103 -6.66 14.61 3.27
CA PRO A 103 -6.26 15.36 2.08
C PRO A 103 -7.23 16.49 1.74
N GLN A 104 -6.69 17.68 1.51
CA GLN A 104 -7.41 18.85 1.06
C GLN A 104 -7.13 19.12 -0.42
N TYR A 105 -8.12 19.60 -1.14
CA TYR A 105 -8.03 19.76 -2.59
C TYR A 105 -8.50 21.14 -3.05
N ASP A 106 -7.86 21.65 -4.10
CA ASP A 106 -8.43 22.69 -4.96
C ASP A 106 -9.20 22.03 -6.11
N GLU A 107 -10.51 22.12 -6.06
CA GLU A 107 -11.41 21.54 -7.06
C GLU A 107 -11.36 22.25 -8.42
N ASN A 108 -10.81 23.50 -8.46
CA ASN A 108 -10.70 24.30 -9.68
C ASN A 108 -9.42 23.99 -10.46
N GLU A 109 -8.37 23.47 -9.81
CA GLU A 109 -7.13 23.08 -10.45
C GLU A 109 -7.15 21.59 -10.77
N THR A 110 -7.31 21.25 -12.05
CA THR A 110 -7.37 19.87 -12.51
C THR A 110 -6.30 19.57 -13.55
N LYS A 111 -5.89 18.30 -13.62
CA LYS A 111 -4.94 17.76 -14.60
C LYS A 111 -5.50 16.48 -15.19
N THR A 112 -5.64 16.45 -16.52
CA THR A 112 -6.06 15.24 -17.25
C THR A 112 -4.84 14.55 -17.85
N ILE A 113 -4.71 13.24 -17.62
CA ILE A 113 -3.66 12.39 -18.19
C ILE A 113 -4.34 11.35 -19.08
N GLU A 114 -4.03 11.36 -20.37
CA GLU A 114 -4.46 10.31 -21.28
C GLU A 114 -3.71 9.02 -20.96
N CYS A 115 -4.45 7.93 -20.85
CA CYS A 115 -3.90 6.61 -20.61
C CYS A 115 -4.95 5.54 -20.92
N GLN A 116 -4.51 4.32 -21.12
CA GLN A 116 -5.39 3.17 -21.32
C GLN A 116 -5.39 2.22 -20.13
N ASN A 117 -4.41 2.38 -19.22
CA ASN A 117 -4.33 1.58 -18.01
C ASN A 117 -4.10 2.47 -16.79
N ILE A 118 -4.81 2.17 -15.71
CA ILE A 118 -4.65 2.84 -14.42
C ILE A 118 -4.36 1.77 -13.37
N LEU A 119 -3.24 1.91 -12.67
CA LEU A 119 -2.81 1.02 -11.60
C LEU A 119 -2.91 1.77 -10.27
N MET A 120 -3.83 1.32 -9.41
CA MET A 120 -4.07 1.93 -8.10
C MET A 120 -3.18 1.29 -7.05
N ALA A 121 -2.26 2.06 -6.47
CA ALA A 121 -1.32 1.63 -5.43
C ALA A 121 -1.41 2.56 -4.20
N ILE A 122 -2.65 2.79 -3.74
CA ILE A 122 -3.01 3.77 -2.70
C ILE A 122 -3.04 3.19 -1.29
N GLY A 123 -2.46 2.02 -1.09
CA GLY A 123 -2.43 1.30 0.17
C GLY A 123 -3.49 0.21 0.29
N GLN A 124 -3.36 -0.55 1.34
CA GLN A 124 -4.25 -1.66 1.69
C GLN A 124 -4.70 -1.53 3.14
N SER A 125 -5.81 -2.14 3.48
CA SER A 125 -6.32 -2.26 4.84
C SER A 125 -6.75 -3.69 5.13
N ALA A 126 -6.65 -4.10 6.39
CA ALA A 126 -7.14 -5.39 6.83
C ALA A 126 -8.66 -5.48 6.62
N GLN A 127 -9.11 -6.56 5.99
CA GLN A 127 -10.52 -6.87 5.78
C GLN A 127 -10.89 -8.08 6.62
N TRP A 128 -11.59 -7.83 7.71
CA TRP A 128 -11.92 -8.85 8.70
C TRP A 128 -13.07 -9.75 8.26
N GLY A 129 -14.00 -9.25 7.45
CA GLY A 129 -15.22 -9.97 7.13
C GLY A 129 -15.89 -10.45 8.41
N LYS A 130 -16.14 -11.77 8.49
CA LYS A 130 -16.72 -12.42 9.68
C LYS A 130 -15.70 -13.02 10.65
N LEU A 131 -14.41 -12.89 10.39
CA LEU A 131 -13.37 -13.59 11.15
C LEU A 131 -13.35 -13.22 12.64
N ALA A 132 -13.69 -11.99 12.98
CA ALA A 132 -13.72 -11.50 14.35
C ALA A 132 -15.13 -11.54 15.00
N GLU A 133 -16.17 -11.97 14.27
CA GLU A 133 -17.53 -12.07 14.80
C GLU A 133 -17.61 -13.09 15.96
N GLY A 134 -18.19 -12.67 17.08
CA GLY A 134 -18.34 -13.52 18.27
C GLY A 134 -17.07 -13.66 19.13
N THR A 135 -15.97 -12.99 18.77
CA THR A 135 -14.75 -12.94 19.56
C THR A 135 -14.70 -11.65 20.41
N LYS A 136 -13.78 -11.61 21.38
CA LYS A 136 -13.48 -10.41 22.18
C LYS A 136 -12.34 -9.59 21.56
N ILE A 137 -11.90 -9.93 20.34
CA ILE A 137 -10.80 -9.23 19.67
C ILE A 137 -11.17 -7.76 19.46
N GLU A 138 -10.34 -6.87 19.96
CA GLU A 138 -10.48 -5.44 19.77
C GLU A 138 -9.78 -4.99 18.49
N ILE A 139 -10.57 -4.42 17.55
CA ILE A 139 -10.07 -3.91 16.27
C ILE A 139 -10.08 -2.38 16.33
N ARG A 140 -8.93 -1.77 16.03
CA ARG A 140 -8.81 -0.32 15.94
C ARG A 140 -9.50 0.20 14.68
N ARG A 141 -9.78 1.50 14.64
CA ARG A 141 -10.45 2.16 13.51
C ARG A 141 -9.69 1.97 12.17
N ASN A 142 -8.38 1.79 12.21
CA ASN A 142 -7.55 1.52 11.01
C ASN A 142 -7.51 0.04 10.61
N GLY A 143 -8.27 -0.83 11.26
CA GLY A 143 -8.34 -2.26 10.97
C GLY A 143 -7.28 -3.10 11.68
N THR A 144 -6.36 -2.51 12.42
CA THR A 144 -5.35 -3.27 13.19
C THR A 144 -5.92 -3.78 14.52
N VAL A 145 -5.34 -4.86 15.04
CA VAL A 145 -5.76 -5.49 16.29
C VAL A 145 -5.04 -4.88 17.49
N VAL A 146 -5.75 -4.79 18.62
CA VAL A 146 -5.15 -4.52 19.92
C VAL A 146 -4.57 -5.81 20.48
N ALA A 147 -3.28 -5.81 20.77
CA ALA A 147 -2.60 -6.93 21.40
C ALA A 147 -1.51 -6.43 22.37
N ASP A 148 -1.10 -7.28 23.27
CA ASP A 148 0.02 -7.00 24.17
C ASP A 148 1.32 -6.84 23.36
N LYS A 149 2.14 -5.85 23.74
CA LYS A 149 3.34 -5.47 22.96
C LYS A 149 4.50 -6.47 23.08
N ILE A 150 4.47 -7.33 24.12
CA ILE A 150 5.54 -8.29 24.41
C ILE A 150 5.13 -9.69 23.96
N THR A 151 3.87 -10.04 24.24
CA THR A 151 3.39 -11.39 23.98
C THR A 151 2.67 -11.52 22.65
N TYR A 152 2.27 -10.40 22.02
CA TYR A 152 1.42 -10.38 20.82
C TYR A 152 0.04 -11.04 20.99
N GLN A 153 -0.34 -11.32 22.24
CA GLN A 153 -1.62 -11.93 22.62
C GLN A 153 -2.74 -10.89 22.55
N THR A 154 -3.87 -11.27 22.00
CA THR A 154 -5.06 -10.42 21.93
C THR A 154 -5.88 -10.52 23.22
N SER A 155 -7.08 -9.91 23.22
CA SER A 155 -8.08 -10.12 24.30
C SER A 155 -8.70 -11.52 24.30
N GLU A 156 -8.47 -12.34 23.28
CA GLU A 156 -8.71 -13.79 23.29
C GLU A 156 -7.41 -14.50 23.66
N GLU A 157 -7.46 -15.36 24.68
CA GLU A 157 -6.28 -15.96 25.29
C GLU A 157 -5.48 -16.86 24.33
N ASP A 158 -6.14 -17.46 23.35
CA ASP A 158 -5.59 -18.39 22.37
C ASP A 158 -5.27 -17.75 21.01
N ILE A 159 -5.45 -16.42 20.88
CA ILE A 159 -5.22 -15.69 19.64
C ILE A 159 -4.06 -14.71 19.79
N PHE A 160 -3.08 -14.87 18.92
CA PHE A 160 -1.88 -14.03 18.81
C PHE A 160 -1.84 -13.39 17.44
N VAL A 161 -1.29 -12.18 17.34
CA VAL A 161 -1.23 -11.42 16.09
C VAL A 161 0.16 -10.81 15.87
N GLY A 162 0.53 -10.62 14.61
CA GLY A 162 1.77 -9.94 14.21
C GLY A 162 1.69 -9.46 12.76
N GLY A 163 2.69 -8.73 12.30
CA GLY A 163 2.73 -8.14 10.96
C GLY A 163 1.72 -7.03 10.74
N ASP A 164 1.26 -6.90 9.51
CA ASP A 164 0.40 -5.79 9.07
C ASP A 164 -0.90 -5.67 9.87
N ILE A 165 -1.41 -6.78 10.37
CA ILE A 165 -2.65 -6.79 11.16
C ILE A 165 -2.48 -6.21 12.57
N TYR A 166 -1.24 -6.16 13.06
CA TYR A 166 -0.90 -5.62 14.38
C TYR A 166 -0.41 -4.17 14.31
N HIS A 167 0.53 -3.86 13.43
CA HIS A 167 1.13 -2.52 13.29
C HIS A 167 0.60 -1.71 12.11
N GLY A 168 -0.09 -2.31 11.16
CA GLY A 168 -0.34 -1.76 9.83
C GLY A 168 0.77 -2.15 8.85
N ALA A 169 0.62 -1.79 7.57
CA ALA A 169 1.53 -2.18 6.52
C ALA A 169 2.97 -1.73 6.78
N ARG A 170 3.90 -2.70 6.79
CA ARG A 170 5.34 -2.53 7.00
C ARG A 170 6.14 -3.50 6.13
N PHE A 171 7.45 -3.57 6.36
CA PHE A 171 8.33 -4.49 5.65
C PHE A 171 8.13 -5.94 6.10
N ALA A 172 8.32 -6.88 5.18
CA ALA A 172 8.21 -8.31 5.47
C ALA A 172 9.13 -8.76 6.62
N ILE A 173 10.29 -8.10 6.80
CA ILE A 173 11.22 -8.41 7.89
C ILE A 173 10.61 -8.12 9.27
N ASP A 174 9.76 -7.10 9.41
CA ASP A 174 9.07 -6.77 10.65
C ASP A 174 8.09 -7.89 11.00
N ALA A 175 7.31 -8.36 10.03
CA ALA A 175 6.37 -9.47 10.22
C ALA A 175 7.09 -10.78 10.59
N ILE A 176 8.27 -11.05 10.01
CA ILE A 176 9.10 -12.20 10.35
C ILE A 176 9.60 -12.11 11.80
N ALA A 177 10.06 -10.92 12.23
CA ALA A 177 10.52 -10.69 13.59
C ALA A 177 9.39 -10.91 14.60
N GLU A 178 8.22 -10.30 14.36
CA GLU A 178 7.05 -10.44 15.21
C GLU A 178 6.54 -11.90 15.27
N GLY A 179 6.57 -12.61 14.14
CA GLY A 179 6.22 -14.03 14.09
C GLY A 179 7.16 -14.90 14.92
N LYS A 180 8.47 -14.60 14.94
CA LYS A 180 9.45 -15.31 15.79
C LYS A 180 9.21 -15.04 17.27
N GLU A 181 8.96 -13.80 17.65
CA GLU A 181 8.70 -13.44 19.05
C GLU A 181 7.33 -13.97 19.51
N GLY A 182 6.29 -13.84 18.67
CA GLY A 182 4.96 -14.36 18.95
C GLY A 182 4.94 -15.88 19.12
N MET A 183 5.77 -16.63 18.39
CA MET A 183 5.91 -18.07 18.54
C MET A 183 6.39 -18.46 19.97
N VAL A 184 7.27 -17.65 20.57
CA VAL A 184 7.71 -17.85 21.96
C VAL A 184 6.52 -17.76 22.92
N SER A 185 5.64 -16.78 22.70
CA SER A 185 4.45 -16.59 23.51
C SER A 185 3.43 -17.71 23.32
N ILE A 186 3.21 -18.15 22.10
CA ILE A 186 2.36 -19.31 21.78
C ILE A 186 2.90 -20.56 22.46
N ASN A 187 4.21 -20.81 22.37
CA ASN A 187 4.81 -21.99 23.01
C ASN A 187 4.65 -21.97 24.55
N ARG A 188 4.79 -20.80 25.19
CA ARG A 188 4.53 -20.63 26.62
C ARG A 188 3.07 -20.87 27.00
N PHE A 189 2.16 -20.44 26.13
CA PHE A 189 0.73 -20.64 26.34
C PHE A 189 0.35 -22.12 26.29
N VAL A 190 0.84 -22.86 25.27
CA VAL A 190 0.50 -24.29 25.12
C VAL A 190 1.32 -25.22 26.01
N HIS A 191 2.48 -24.78 26.55
CA HIS A 191 3.34 -25.51 27.44
C HIS A 191 3.69 -24.69 28.71
N PRO A 192 2.73 -24.46 29.62
CA PRO A 192 2.97 -23.66 30.81
C PRO A 192 4.11 -24.26 31.67
N GLY A 193 5.08 -23.41 32.05
CA GLY A 193 6.21 -23.80 32.86
C GLY A 193 7.41 -24.42 32.11
N GLN A 194 7.32 -24.60 30.80
CA GLN A 194 8.48 -25.02 30.01
C GLN A 194 9.46 -23.85 29.85
N SER A 195 10.74 -24.09 30.11
CA SER A 195 11.79 -23.11 29.80
C SER A 195 11.99 -22.98 28.31
N LEU A 196 12.09 -21.74 27.81
CA LEU A 196 12.43 -21.42 26.42
C LEU A 196 13.91 -21.03 26.25
N THR A 197 14.74 -21.27 27.25
CA THR A 197 16.17 -21.18 27.06
C THR A 197 16.61 -22.28 26.11
N ILE A 198 16.91 -21.84 24.88
CA ILE A 198 17.71 -22.63 23.95
C ILE A 198 19.10 -22.66 24.59
N GLY A 199 19.46 -23.83 25.11
CA GLY A 199 20.80 -24.09 25.66
C GLY A 199 21.86 -24.02 24.55
#